data_55aab99ddada77b97d76f2dbef032f1f
#
_entry.id   55aab99ddada77b97d76f2dbef032f1f
#
_cell.length_a   1.000
_cell.length_b   1.000
_cell.length_c   1.000
_cell.angle_alpha   90.00
_cell.angle_beta   90.00
_cell.angle_gamma   90.00
#
_symmetry.space_group_name_H-M   'P 1'
#
loop_
_entity.id
_entity.type
_entity.pdbx_description
1 polymer ?
#
loop_
_entity_poly.entity_id
_entity_poly.type
_entity_poly.pdbx_seq_one_letter_code
_entity_poly.pdbx_strand_id
1 'polypeptide(L)'
;GVEYRRVEFVGPKVGAELIEAGITAVLFAMLAMLVYIWFRFEWQFSVGAVAALAHDVIITLGVFAFLQMEFNLTTIAALLTIIGYSMNDTVVVFDRVREEKRKYKKMADKEVIDLALNGTLSRTLLTSGTTLLALMAIFFLGGPVLRGMSFALIWGVFIGTYSSIFIASTIVLALGMDLNKKPIEDVPGFQG
;
A
#
# COMPACT_ATOMS: atom_id res chain seq x y z
N GLY A 1 -17.25 -33.67 -23.74
CA GLY A 1 -18.18 -32.98 -22.85
C GLY A 1 -17.55 -31.69 -22.37
N VAL A 2 -18.26 -30.58 -22.43
CA VAL A 2 -17.82 -29.29 -21.88
C VAL A 2 -18.09 -29.32 -20.37
N GLU A 3 -17.05 -29.27 -19.56
CA GLU A 3 -17.16 -29.22 -18.11
C GLU A 3 -17.18 -27.75 -17.69
N TYR A 4 -18.35 -27.21 -17.35
CA TYR A 4 -18.49 -25.86 -16.79
C TYR A 4 -18.00 -25.89 -15.34
N ARG A 5 -16.81 -25.35 -15.08
CA ARG A 5 -16.24 -25.31 -13.72
C ARG A 5 -16.84 -24.21 -12.85
N ARG A 6 -17.29 -23.10 -13.44
CA ARG A 6 -18.03 -22.01 -12.80
C ARG A 6 -18.66 -21.12 -13.85
N VAL A 7 -19.94 -20.80 -13.70
CA VAL A 7 -20.63 -19.76 -14.49
C VAL A 7 -21.18 -18.75 -13.50
N GLU A 8 -20.59 -17.56 -13.45
CA GLU A 8 -21.13 -16.44 -12.68
C GLU A 8 -21.78 -15.46 -13.64
N PHE A 9 -23.08 -15.25 -13.47
CA PHE A 9 -23.82 -14.24 -14.22
C PHE A 9 -24.13 -13.07 -13.27
N VAL A 10 -23.40 -11.97 -13.42
CA VAL A 10 -23.64 -10.75 -12.65
C VAL A 10 -24.51 -9.84 -13.51
N GLY A 11 -25.78 -9.67 -13.12
CA GLY A 11 -26.66 -8.73 -13.79
C GLY A 11 -26.17 -7.28 -13.63
N PRO A 12 -26.58 -6.35 -14.55
CA PRO A 12 -26.10 -4.96 -14.53
C PRO A 12 -26.31 -4.23 -13.20
N LYS A 13 -27.40 -4.52 -12.50
CA LYS A 13 -27.71 -3.93 -11.18
C LYS A 13 -26.72 -4.38 -10.11
N VAL A 14 -26.42 -5.68 -10.06
CA VAL A 14 -25.45 -6.24 -9.11
C VAL A 14 -24.03 -5.74 -9.41
N GLY A 15 -23.70 -5.56 -10.70
CA GLY A 15 -22.44 -4.96 -11.11
C GLY A 15 -22.27 -3.52 -10.60
N ALA A 16 -23.32 -2.70 -10.72
CA ALA A 16 -23.29 -1.32 -10.22
C ALA A 16 -23.17 -1.26 -8.69
N GLU A 17 -23.93 -2.09 -7.96
CA GLU A 17 -23.84 -2.19 -6.49
C GLU A 17 -22.45 -2.66 -6.03
N LEU A 18 -21.82 -3.56 -6.78
CA LEU A 18 -20.45 -4.04 -6.49
C LEU A 18 -19.41 -2.94 -6.67
N ILE A 19 -19.52 -2.15 -7.73
CA ILE A 19 -18.62 -1.01 -7.98
C ILE A 19 -18.77 0.04 -6.87
N GLU A 20 -20.00 0.40 -6.51
CA GLU A 20 -20.28 1.36 -5.45
C GLU A 20 -19.73 0.88 -4.10
N ALA A 21 -19.98 -0.37 -3.74
CA ALA A 21 -19.46 -0.98 -2.53
C ALA A 21 -17.92 -1.02 -2.54
N GLY A 22 -17.32 -1.32 -3.69
CA GLY A 22 -15.86 -1.35 -3.87
C GLY A 22 -15.23 0.02 -3.70
N ILE A 23 -15.77 1.05 -4.35
CA ILE A 23 -15.29 2.43 -4.20
C ILE A 23 -15.43 2.88 -2.74
N THR A 24 -16.58 2.62 -2.14
CA THR A 24 -16.84 2.97 -0.75
C THR A 24 -15.84 2.30 0.20
N ALA A 25 -15.60 1.00 0.04
CA ALA A 25 -14.65 0.26 0.86
C ALA A 25 -13.21 0.80 0.73
N VAL A 26 -12.75 1.10 -0.49
CA VAL A 26 -11.42 1.69 -0.75
C VAL A 26 -11.31 3.06 -0.11
N LEU A 27 -12.31 3.93 -0.26
CA LEU A 27 -12.31 5.27 0.34
C LEU A 27 -12.28 5.21 1.87
N PHE A 28 -13.08 4.32 2.48
CA PHE A 28 -13.04 4.12 3.93
C PHE A 28 -11.69 3.57 4.40
N ALA A 29 -11.09 2.62 3.67
CA ALA A 29 -9.77 2.11 4.00
C ALA A 29 -8.71 3.21 3.95
N MET A 30 -8.71 4.04 2.90
CA MET A 30 -7.78 5.17 2.76
C MET A 30 -7.99 6.21 3.86
N LEU A 31 -9.24 6.52 4.21
CA LEU A 31 -9.55 7.45 5.31
C LEU A 31 -9.08 6.89 6.66
N ALA A 32 -9.33 5.61 6.93
CA ALA A 32 -8.86 4.96 8.15
C ALA A 32 -7.33 4.98 8.26
N MET A 33 -6.63 4.73 7.14
CA MET A 33 -5.17 4.81 7.08
C MET A 33 -4.66 6.23 7.28
N LEU A 34 -5.32 7.25 6.68
CA LEU A 34 -4.99 8.65 6.92
C LEU A 34 -5.09 8.99 8.40
N VAL A 35 -6.19 8.63 9.04
CA VAL A 35 -6.41 8.87 10.47
C VAL A 35 -5.35 8.13 11.30
N TYR A 36 -5.10 6.85 11.03
CA TYR A 36 -4.09 6.07 11.74
C TYR A 36 -2.69 6.70 11.63
N ILE A 37 -2.25 7.05 10.43
CA ILE A 37 -0.93 7.66 10.21
C ILE A 37 -0.87 9.05 10.85
N TRP A 38 -1.96 9.84 10.79
CA TRP A 38 -2.00 11.14 11.44
C TRP A 38 -1.88 11.05 12.98
N PHE A 39 -2.45 10.04 13.59
CA PHE A 39 -2.24 9.80 15.03
C PHE A 39 -0.82 9.34 15.32
N ARG A 40 -0.25 8.48 14.48
CA ARG A 40 1.06 7.85 14.70
C ARG A 40 2.24 8.73 14.29
N PHE A 41 2.05 9.58 13.26
CA PHE A 41 3.07 10.44 12.66
C PHE A 41 2.59 11.89 12.54
N GLU A 42 3.45 12.77 12.04
CA GLU A 42 3.11 14.14 11.65
C GLU A 42 2.26 14.13 10.37
N TRP A 43 1.48 15.21 10.15
CA TRP A 43 0.53 15.32 9.03
C TRP A 43 1.17 15.16 7.64
N GLN A 44 2.43 15.57 7.47
CA GLN A 44 3.16 15.43 6.20
C GLN A 44 3.32 13.96 5.80
N PHE A 45 3.60 13.09 6.78
CA PHE A 45 3.67 11.65 6.57
C PHE A 45 2.31 11.05 6.19
N SER A 46 1.23 11.57 6.79
CA SER A 46 -0.13 11.14 6.45
C SER A 46 -0.48 11.46 5.01
N VAL A 47 -0.18 12.67 4.56
CA VAL A 47 -0.39 13.08 3.16
C VAL A 47 0.46 12.24 2.22
N GLY A 48 1.75 12.02 2.53
CA GLY A 48 2.64 11.19 1.73
C GLY A 48 2.13 9.74 1.60
N ALA A 49 1.69 9.13 2.71
CA ALA A 49 1.14 7.78 2.72
C ALA A 49 -0.14 7.66 1.88
N VAL A 50 -1.10 8.57 2.08
CA VAL A 50 -2.38 8.51 1.35
C VAL A 50 -2.19 8.77 -0.14
N ALA A 51 -1.29 9.69 -0.51
CA ALA A 51 -0.97 9.93 -1.91
C ALA A 51 -0.32 8.71 -2.58
N ALA A 52 0.59 8.00 -1.88
CA ALA A 52 1.16 6.75 -2.36
C ALA A 52 0.09 5.66 -2.51
N LEU A 53 -0.83 5.52 -1.54
CA LEU A 53 -1.95 4.57 -1.65
C LEU A 53 -2.89 4.91 -2.81
N ALA A 54 -3.23 6.18 -2.99
CA ALA A 54 -4.06 6.63 -4.13
C ALA A 54 -3.38 6.29 -5.46
N HIS A 55 -2.07 6.54 -5.57
CA HIS A 55 -1.28 6.15 -6.73
C HIS A 55 -1.37 4.63 -6.98
N ASP A 56 -1.18 3.79 -5.96
CA ASP A 56 -1.17 2.34 -6.09
C ASP A 56 -2.53 1.81 -6.56
N VAL A 57 -3.63 2.34 -6.00
CA VAL A 57 -5.00 1.99 -6.39
C VAL A 57 -5.27 2.41 -7.83
N ILE A 58 -4.95 3.66 -8.20
CA ILE A 58 -5.19 4.20 -9.55
C ILE A 58 -4.40 3.41 -10.60
N ILE A 59 -3.12 3.14 -10.35
CA ILE A 59 -2.28 2.38 -11.28
C ILE A 59 -2.79 0.93 -11.41
N THR A 60 -3.19 0.30 -10.31
CA THR A 60 -3.74 -1.06 -10.34
C THR A 60 -5.04 -1.12 -11.13
N LEU A 61 -5.97 -0.19 -10.89
CA LEU A 61 -7.21 -0.08 -11.68
C LEU A 61 -6.92 0.21 -13.15
N GLY A 62 -5.94 1.08 -13.43
CA GLY A 62 -5.50 1.39 -14.79
C GLY A 62 -5.00 0.15 -15.54
N VAL A 63 -4.22 -0.70 -14.91
CA VAL A 63 -3.74 -1.97 -15.49
C VAL A 63 -4.90 -2.94 -15.73
N PHE A 64 -5.85 -3.05 -14.78
CA PHE A 64 -7.04 -3.88 -14.97
C PHE A 64 -7.86 -3.41 -16.18
N ALA A 65 -8.08 -2.10 -16.31
CA ALA A 65 -8.79 -1.51 -17.44
C ALA A 65 -8.03 -1.71 -18.77
N PHE A 66 -6.71 -1.53 -18.77
CA PHE A 66 -5.88 -1.71 -19.95
C PHE A 66 -5.85 -3.16 -20.45
N LEU A 67 -5.74 -4.12 -19.52
CA LEU A 67 -5.73 -5.55 -19.85
C LEU A 67 -7.13 -6.14 -20.00
N GLN A 68 -8.20 -5.32 -19.86
CA GLN A 68 -9.60 -5.74 -19.93
C GLN A 68 -9.91 -6.92 -18.98
N MET A 69 -9.34 -6.86 -17.78
CA MET A 69 -9.56 -7.89 -16.76
C MET A 69 -10.92 -7.70 -16.08
N GLU A 70 -11.54 -8.80 -15.68
CA GLU A 70 -12.81 -8.76 -14.97
C GLU A 70 -12.70 -8.08 -13.61
N PHE A 71 -13.59 -7.13 -13.34
CA PHE A 71 -13.73 -6.49 -12.06
C PHE A 71 -14.82 -7.19 -11.24
N ASN A 72 -14.43 -7.89 -10.19
CA ASN A 72 -15.30 -8.69 -9.35
C ASN A 72 -14.93 -8.52 -7.86
N LEU A 73 -15.65 -9.23 -6.97
CA LEU A 73 -15.44 -9.13 -5.53
C LEU A 73 -13.99 -9.49 -5.11
N THR A 74 -13.35 -10.44 -5.79
CA THR A 74 -11.97 -10.82 -5.50
C THR A 74 -10.98 -9.71 -5.89
N THR A 75 -11.28 -8.92 -6.91
CA THR A 75 -10.51 -7.73 -7.29
C THR A 75 -10.59 -6.66 -6.20
N ILE A 76 -11.78 -6.41 -5.64
CA ILE A 76 -11.94 -5.47 -4.51
C ILE A 76 -11.15 -5.94 -3.29
N ALA A 77 -11.25 -7.23 -2.96
CA ALA A 77 -10.49 -7.82 -1.86
C ALA A 77 -8.96 -7.68 -2.10
N ALA A 78 -8.50 -7.88 -3.33
CA ALA A 78 -7.10 -7.67 -3.70
C ALA A 78 -6.69 -6.20 -3.53
N LEU A 79 -7.50 -5.23 -3.95
CA LEU A 79 -7.22 -3.79 -3.78
C LEU A 79 -7.08 -3.42 -2.29
N LEU A 80 -8.00 -3.89 -1.44
CA LEU A 80 -7.91 -3.66 0.01
C LEU A 80 -6.67 -4.30 0.62
N THR A 81 -6.29 -5.47 0.14
CA THR A 81 -5.05 -6.15 0.56
C THR A 81 -3.81 -5.37 0.12
N ILE A 82 -3.80 -4.83 -1.10
CA ILE A 82 -2.71 -3.99 -1.61
C ILE A 82 -2.54 -2.73 -0.75
N ILE A 83 -3.65 -2.07 -0.36
CA ILE A 83 -3.61 -0.91 0.53
C ILE A 83 -2.91 -1.26 1.85
N GLY A 84 -3.28 -2.37 2.48
CA GLY A 84 -2.65 -2.81 3.73
C GLY A 84 -1.19 -3.20 3.55
N TYR A 85 -0.85 -3.85 2.44
CA TYR A 85 0.52 -4.27 2.15
C TYR A 85 1.45 -3.09 1.87
N SER A 86 1.03 -2.16 1.01
CA SER A 86 1.80 -0.95 0.68
C SER A 86 2.04 -0.08 1.92
N MET A 87 1.02 0.03 2.79
CA MET A 87 1.13 0.77 4.04
C MET A 87 2.19 0.19 4.98
N ASN A 88 2.35 -1.14 5.03
CA ASN A 88 3.34 -1.78 5.89
C ASN A 88 4.76 -1.30 5.58
N ASP A 89 5.13 -1.21 4.31
CA ASP A 89 6.45 -0.72 3.90
C ASP A 89 6.59 0.79 4.12
N THR A 90 5.54 1.55 3.80
CA THR A 90 5.53 3.01 4.02
C THR A 90 5.75 3.38 5.48
N VAL A 91 5.07 2.69 6.42
CA VAL A 91 5.24 2.92 7.87
C VAL A 91 6.68 2.63 8.32
N VAL A 92 7.29 1.56 7.82
CA VAL A 92 8.68 1.21 8.16
C VAL A 92 9.66 2.28 7.67
N VAL A 93 9.49 2.77 6.45
CA VAL A 93 10.31 3.86 5.91
C VAL A 93 10.12 5.13 6.75
N PHE A 94 8.89 5.49 7.08
CA PHE A 94 8.58 6.69 7.86
C PHE A 94 9.11 6.64 9.29
N ASP A 95 9.00 5.49 9.97
CA ASP A 95 9.61 5.30 11.28
C ASP A 95 11.14 5.49 11.21
N ARG A 96 11.78 4.95 10.17
CA ARG A 96 13.21 5.11 9.98
C ARG A 96 13.60 6.56 9.65
N VAL A 97 12.86 7.23 8.78
CA VAL A 97 13.08 8.68 8.51
C VAL A 97 13.01 9.49 9.79
N ARG A 98 12.02 9.21 10.61
CA ARG A 98 11.82 9.91 11.89
C ARG A 98 12.92 9.63 12.91
N GLU A 99 13.38 8.39 12.99
CA GLU A 99 14.53 8.00 13.82
C GLU A 99 15.80 8.75 13.40
N GLU A 100 16.15 8.70 12.10
CA GLU A 100 17.35 9.34 11.58
C GLU A 100 17.29 10.87 11.69
N LYS A 101 16.14 11.49 11.48
CA LYS A 101 15.96 12.94 11.65
C LYS A 101 16.17 13.38 13.11
N ARG A 102 15.73 12.59 14.10
CA ARG A 102 15.96 12.86 15.51
C ARG A 102 17.42 12.73 15.89
N LYS A 103 18.10 11.74 15.30
CA LYS A 103 19.52 11.48 15.54
C LYS A 103 20.40 12.56 14.90
N TYR A 104 20.06 12.97 13.68
CA TYR A 104 20.83 13.93 12.89
C TYR A 104 20.05 15.24 12.64
N LYS A 105 19.79 15.99 13.71
CA LYS A 105 18.94 17.20 13.69
C LYS A 105 19.41 18.30 12.71
N LYS A 106 20.70 18.35 12.38
CA LYS A 106 21.30 19.36 11.49
C LYS A 106 21.46 18.88 10.04
N MET A 107 21.19 17.59 9.79
CA MET A 107 21.29 17.01 8.46
C MET A 107 20.13 17.50 7.58
N ALA A 108 20.39 17.73 6.30
CA ALA A 108 19.35 18.12 5.35
C ALA A 108 18.31 17.02 5.19
N ASP A 109 17.04 17.38 5.04
CA ASP A 109 15.91 16.44 4.96
C ASP A 109 16.10 15.38 3.87
N LYS A 110 16.66 15.79 2.73
CA LYS A 110 16.99 14.86 1.64
C LYS A 110 17.99 13.78 2.07
N GLU A 111 19.06 14.18 2.74
CA GLU A 111 20.10 13.25 3.21
C GLU A 111 19.56 12.28 4.27
N VAL A 112 18.64 12.77 5.13
CA VAL A 112 17.96 11.93 6.14
C VAL A 112 17.09 10.89 5.47
N ILE A 113 16.32 11.28 4.46
CA ILE A 113 15.46 10.36 3.70
C ILE A 113 16.31 9.32 2.96
N ASP A 114 17.38 9.74 2.28
CA ASP A 114 18.27 8.83 1.57
C ASP A 114 18.92 7.81 2.54
N LEU A 115 19.33 8.26 3.71
CA LEU A 115 19.88 7.37 4.75
C LEU A 115 18.84 6.36 5.25
N ALA A 116 17.61 6.82 5.51
CA ALA A 116 16.52 5.97 5.99
C ALA A 116 16.11 4.94 4.95
N LEU A 117 15.97 5.35 3.68
CA LEU A 117 15.64 4.46 2.56
C LEU A 117 16.69 3.38 2.39
N ASN A 118 17.98 3.74 2.36
CA ASN A 118 19.06 2.76 2.27
C ASN A 118 19.08 1.79 3.47
N GLY A 119 18.77 2.30 4.68
CA GLY A 119 18.71 1.47 5.89
C GLY A 119 17.54 0.48 5.91
N THR A 120 16.46 0.75 5.19
CA THR A 120 15.27 -0.12 5.13
C THR A 120 15.19 -0.95 3.86
N LEU A 121 15.96 -0.64 2.81
CA LEU A 121 15.87 -1.22 1.49
C LEU A 121 15.99 -2.75 1.50
N SER A 122 16.95 -3.29 2.23
CA SER A 122 17.15 -4.75 2.31
C SER A 122 15.92 -5.46 2.89
N ARG A 123 15.30 -4.91 3.93
CA ARG A 123 14.08 -5.45 4.53
C ARG A 123 12.92 -5.38 3.54
N THR A 124 12.68 -4.23 2.92
CA THR A 124 11.61 -4.04 1.95
C THR A 124 11.75 -4.98 0.75
N LEU A 125 12.95 -5.13 0.20
CA LEU A 125 13.20 -6.05 -0.92
C LEU A 125 13.01 -7.53 -0.51
N LEU A 126 13.42 -7.93 0.70
CA LEU A 126 13.22 -9.29 1.19
C LEU A 126 11.73 -9.60 1.42
N THR A 127 11.00 -8.71 2.08
CA THR A 127 9.57 -8.90 2.33
C THR A 127 8.77 -8.93 1.03
N SER A 128 9.00 -8.00 0.12
CA SER A 128 8.34 -7.98 -1.18
C SER A 128 8.74 -9.16 -2.04
N GLY A 129 10.03 -9.52 -2.08
CA GLY A 129 10.53 -10.67 -2.85
C GLY A 129 9.94 -12.00 -2.39
N THR A 130 9.89 -12.26 -1.08
CA THR A 130 9.29 -13.49 -0.55
C THR A 130 7.78 -13.55 -0.81
N THR A 131 7.08 -12.42 -0.68
CA THR A 131 5.65 -12.34 -0.99
C THR A 131 5.39 -12.55 -2.48
N LEU A 132 6.18 -11.94 -3.36
CA LEU A 132 6.08 -12.14 -4.80
C LEU A 132 6.33 -13.60 -5.20
N LEU A 133 7.29 -14.29 -4.58
CA LEU A 133 7.53 -15.71 -4.84
C LEU A 133 6.30 -16.56 -4.48
N ALA A 134 5.69 -16.33 -3.31
CA ALA A 134 4.48 -17.02 -2.90
C ALA A 134 3.30 -16.74 -3.86
N LEU A 135 3.09 -15.47 -4.22
CA LEU A 135 2.03 -15.08 -5.14
C LEU A 135 2.23 -15.62 -6.56
N MET A 136 3.47 -15.70 -7.05
CA MET A 136 3.79 -16.33 -8.33
C MET A 136 3.48 -17.84 -8.30
N ALA A 137 3.79 -18.53 -7.20
CA ALA A 137 3.40 -19.93 -7.06
C ALA A 137 1.87 -20.10 -7.15
N ILE A 138 1.08 -19.24 -6.48
CA ILE A 138 -0.39 -19.25 -6.58
C ILE A 138 -0.85 -18.91 -8.02
N PHE A 139 -0.22 -17.96 -8.67
CA PHE A 139 -0.57 -17.54 -10.04
C PHE A 139 -0.40 -18.68 -11.06
N PHE A 140 0.70 -19.43 -10.96
CA PHE A 140 0.98 -20.53 -11.89
C PHE A 140 0.29 -21.84 -11.51
N LEU A 141 0.17 -22.15 -10.22
CA LEU A 141 -0.31 -23.44 -9.71
C LEU A 141 -1.73 -23.40 -9.16
N GLY A 142 -2.28 -22.22 -8.81
CA GLY A 142 -3.58 -22.08 -8.13
C GLY A 142 -4.80 -22.21 -9.04
N GLY A 143 -4.61 -22.39 -10.34
CA GLY A 143 -5.70 -22.57 -11.31
C GLY A 143 -6.40 -21.25 -11.73
N PRO A 144 -7.37 -21.34 -12.65
CA PRO A 144 -7.97 -20.16 -13.30
C PRO A 144 -8.70 -19.20 -12.34
N VAL A 145 -9.31 -19.72 -11.29
CA VAL A 145 -10.09 -18.93 -10.32
C VAL A 145 -9.22 -17.95 -9.53
N LEU A 146 -7.98 -18.34 -9.22
CA LEU A 146 -7.06 -17.53 -8.41
C LEU A 146 -6.16 -16.61 -9.26
N ARG A 147 -6.11 -16.78 -10.57
CA ARG A 147 -5.19 -16.02 -11.44
C ARG A 147 -5.43 -14.52 -11.40
N GLY A 148 -6.69 -14.06 -11.50
CA GLY A 148 -7.01 -12.63 -11.48
C GLY A 148 -6.60 -11.97 -10.16
N MET A 149 -6.93 -12.59 -9.03
CA MET A 149 -6.56 -12.11 -7.72
C MET A 149 -5.04 -12.12 -7.51
N SER A 150 -4.37 -13.22 -7.86
CA SER A 150 -2.92 -13.34 -7.73
C SER A 150 -2.19 -12.33 -8.59
N PHE A 151 -2.65 -12.09 -9.82
CA PHE A 151 -2.10 -11.05 -10.69
C PHE A 151 -2.23 -9.67 -10.06
N ALA A 152 -3.43 -9.32 -9.54
CA ALA A 152 -3.65 -8.05 -8.86
C ALA A 152 -2.68 -7.85 -7.69
N LEU A 153 -2.51 -8.89 -6.86
CA LEU A 153 -1.61 -8.85 -5.71
C LEU A 153 -0.13 -8.75 -6.12
N ILE A 154 0.31 -9.51 -7.13
CA ILE A 154 1.68 -9.41 -7.67
C ILE A 154 1.96 -7.98 -8.14
N TRP A 155 1.06 -7.43 -8.94
CA TRP A 155 1.17 -6.08 -9.45
C TRP A 155 1.15 -5.06 -8.31
N GLY A 156 0.22 -5.20 -7.35
CA GLY A 156 0.08 -4.32 -6.20
C GLY A 156 1.30 -4.32 -5.27
N VAL A 157 1.90 -5.49 -5.00
CA VAL A 157 3.14 -5.59 -4.21
C VAL A 157 4.29 -4.88 -4.93
N PHE A 158 4.41 -5.07 -6.25
CA PHE A 158 5.45 -4.42 -7.04
C PHE A 158 5.30 -2.88 -7.02
N ILE A 159 4.11 -2.38 -7.32
CA ILE A 159 3.81 -0.94 -7.34
C ILE A 159 3.86 -0.33 -5.93
N GLY A 160 3.36 -1.02 -4.89
CA GLY A 160 3.40 -0.58 -3.50
C GLY A 160 4.83 -0.48 -2.96
N THR A 161 5.71 -1.41 -3.34
CA THR A 161 7.14 -1.31 -3.01
C THR A 161 7.78 -0.08 -3.67
N TYR A 162 7.46 0.16 -4.93
CA TYR A 162 7.92 1.36 -5.65
C TYR A 162 7.39 2.64 -5.00
N SER A 163 6.09 2.71 -4.71
CA SER A 163 5.43 3.92 -4.22
C SER A 163 5.89 4.31 -2.81
N SER A 164 6.10 3.35 -1.91
CA SER A 164 6.61 3.62 -0.56
C SER A 164 8.03 4.21 -0.59
N ILE A 165 8.88 3.78 -1.52
CA ILE A 165 10.25 4.30 -1.66
C ILE A 165 10.26 5.67 -2.36
N PHE A 166 9.57 5.80 -3.49
CA PHE A 166 9.73 6.95 -4.38
C PHE A 166 8.60 8.00 -4.27
N ILE A 167 7.35 7.59 -4.04
CA ILE A 167 6.22 8.52 -3.98
C ILE A 167 6.05 9.07 -2.57
N ALA A 168 5.87 8.20 -1.57
CA ALA A 168 5.63 8.60 -0.20
C ALA A 168 6.76 9.46 0.35
N SER A 169 8.01 9.04 0.16
CA SER A 169 9.21 9.75 0.63
C SER A 169 9.41 11.09 -0.06
N THR A 170 9.16 11.16 -1.38
CA THR A 170 9.29 12.41 -2.14
C THR A 170 8.25 13.44 -1.71
N ILE A 171 7.02 13.02 -1.44
CA ILE A 171 5.97 13.93 -0.97
C ILE A 171 6.30 14.46 0.42
N VAL A 172 6.77 13.61 1.34
CA VAL A 172 7.23 14.04 2.67
C VAL A 172 8.37 15.06 2.53
N LEU A 173 9.34 14.82 1.64
CA LEU A 173 10.42 15.76 1.37
C LEU A 173 9.91 17.10 0.85
N ALA A 174 8.95 17.09 -0.08
CA ALA A 174 8.38 18.30 -0.66
C ALA A 174 7.56 19.14 0.34
N LEU A 175 6.92 18.49 1.31
CA LEU A 175 6.14 19.15 2.37
C LEU A 175 7.01 19.65 3.54
N GLY A 176 8.27 19.22 3.60
CA GLY A 176 9.19 19.48 4.70
C GLY A 176 8.91 18.64 5.94
N MET A 177 9.97 18.30 6.69
CA MET A 177 9.85 17.47 7.90
C MET A 177 9.87 18.35 9.15
N ASP A 178 8.71 18.56 9.76
CA ASP A 178 8.58 19.18 11.08
C ASP A 178 8.24 18.12 12.13
N LEU A 179 9.23 17.71 12.94
CA LEU A 179 9.09 16.66 13.97
C LEU A 179 8.67 17.24 15.33
N ASN A 180 7.63 18.06 15.37
CA ASN A 180 7.16 18.67 16.63
C ASN A 180 6.34 17.69 17.50
N LYS A 181 5.83 16.59 16.94
CA LYS A 181 5.11 15.55 17.71
C LYS A 181 6.10 14.67 18.48
N LYS A 182 5.89 14.54 19.80
CA LYS A 182 6.55 13.50 20.60
C LYS A 182 6.03 12.12 20.19
N PRO A 183 6.88 11.06 20.20
CA PRO A 183 6.40 9.69 20.03
C PRO A 183 5.36 9.34 21.11
N ILE A 184 4.44 8.46 20.75
CA ILE A 184 3.45 7.91 21.71
C ILE A 184 4.18 7.14 22.83
N GLU A 185 5.37 6.58 22.56
CA GLU A 185 6.21 5.88 23.53
C GLU A 185 6.76 6.80 24.64
N ASP A 186 6.83 8.12 24.39
CA ASP A 186 7.31 9.10 25.39
C ASP A 186 6.16 9.66 26.25
N VAL A 187 4.92 9.15 26.11
CA VAL A 187 3.82 9.54 26.98
C VAL A 187 3.94 8.77 28.28
N PRO A 188 4.11 9.44 29.44
CA PRO A 188 4.19 8.77 30.73
C PRO A 188 2.91 7.94 30.97
N GLY A 189 3.05 6.62 31.05
CA GLY A 189 1.92 5.69 31.25
C GLY A 189 1.73 4.66 30.12
N PHE A 190 2.43 4.76 29.01
CA PHE A 190 2.42 3.77 27.92
C PHE A 190 3.80 3.07 27.84
N GLN A 191 4.06 2.22 28.83
CA GLN A 191 5.15 1.25 28.79
C GLN A 191 4.52 -0.10 28.52
N GLY A 192 4.61 -0.57 27.25
CA GLY A 192 4.22 -1.91 26.85
C GLY A 192 5.43 -2.80 26.72
#